data_324462ba34c7b1d4b05f38012250a398
#
_entry.id   324462ba34c7b1d4b05f38012250a398
#
_cell.length_a   1.000
_cell.length_b   1.000
_cell.length_c   1.000
_cell.angle_alpha   90.00
_cell.angle_beta   90.00
_cell.angle_gamma   90.00
#
_symmetry.space_group_name_H-M   'P 1'
#
loop_
_entity.id
_entity.type
_entity.pdbx_description
1 polymer ?
#
loop_
_entity_poly.entity_id
_entity_poly.type
_entity_poly.pdbx_seq_one_letter_code
_entity_poly.pdbx_strand_id
1 'polypeptide(L)'
;PGLLDWVWQAVGDDVKTGWVREAVWDIIAATRPVHIDPITPSVLTETGIDADARSVISGMLISYNRMNPLNLILTGSIRMFISGASLPETAQRAPKQVSSPPPAPTQLPPPPKISELEPALQDAIRRLCKTLPDVGGEVTPTLYRHFAIWPRFMMDVAHRLTVQLDELDRATYAMNVACKPLILELAQRAKARLVDPPPTTDLSGLITVLDGFGYVIPHLVVVGSAIDAALL
;
A
#
# COMPACT_ATOMS: atom_id res chain seq x y z
N PRO A 1 -20.10 -20.05 -0.91
CA PRO A 1 -18.92 -19.22 -1.23
C PRO A 1 -18.24 -18.75 0.03
N GLY A 2 -16.89 -18.78 0.06
CA GLY A 2 -16.13 -18.24 1.16
C GLY A 2 -16.15 -16.70 1.18
N LEU A 3 -15.59 -16.09 2.25
CA LEU A 3 -15.50 -14.63 2.37
C LEU A 3 -14.82 -13.97 1.15
N LEU A 4 -13.73 -14.57 0.66
CA LEU A 4 -13.00 -14.04 -0.49
C LEU A 4 -13.84 -14.07 -1.78
N ASP A 5 -14.60 -15.15 -2.02
CA ASP A 5 -15.50 -15.24 -3.16
C ASP A 5 -16.59 -14.18 -3.09
N TRP A 6 -17.14 -13.97 -1.90
CA TRP A 6 -18.17 -12.97 -1.65
C TRP A 6 -17.63 -11.56 -1.92
N VAL A 7 -16.45 -11.19 -1.39
CA VAL A 7 -15.78 -9.92 -1.67
C VAL A 7 -15.50 -9.77 -3.17
N TRP A 8 -15.01 -10.84 -3.83
CA TRP A 8 -14.69 -10.81 -5.25
C TRP A 8 -15.93 -10.61 -6.14
N GLN A 9 -17.08 -11.15 -5.75
CA GLN A 9 -18.36 -10.87 -6.43
C GLN A 9 -18.73 -9.37 -6.36
N ALA A 10 -18.37 -8.70 -5.25
CA ALA A 10 -18.67 -7.29 -5.08
C ALA A 10 -17.84 -6.36 -5.97
N VAL A 11 -16.53 -6.60 -6.05
CA VAL A 11 -15.58 -5.64 -6.63
C VAL A 11 -14.86 -6.17 -7.88
N GLY A 12 -14.94 -7.46 -8.16
CA GLY A 12 -14.12 -8.14 -9.17
C GLY A 12 -14.28 -7.57 -10.58
N ASP A 13 -15.48 -7.18 -10.97
CA ASP A 13 -15.72 -6.59 -12.30
C ASP A 13 -15.08 -5.21 -12.42
N ASP A 14 -15.14 -4.38 -11.38
CA ASP A 14 -14.50 -3.07 -11.38
C ASP A 14 -12.97 -3.20 -11.41
N VAL A 15 -12.42 -4.21 -10.75
CA VAL A 15 -10.97 -4.51 -10.81
C VAL A 15 -10.54 -5.00 -12.19
N LYS A 16 -11.29 -5.95 -12.79
CA LYS A 16 -10.99 -6.51 -14.11
C LYS A 16 -11.03 -5.47 -15.22
N THR A 17 -11.97 -4.53 -15.16
CA THR A 17 -12.06 -3.45 -16.16
C THR A 17 -10.91 -2.45 -16.07
N GLY A 18 -10.15 -2.46 -14.97
CA GLY A 18 -8.96 -1.63 -14.78
C GLY A 18 -9.23 -0.15 -14.47
N TRP A 19 -10.49 0.31 -14.46
CA TRP A 19 -10.79 1.73 -14.22
C TRP A 19 -10.40 2.20 -12.81
N VAL A 20 -10.50 1.34 -11.80
CA VAL A 20 -10.07 1.64 -10.42
C VAL A 20 -8.56 1.88 -10.40
N ARG A 21 -7.81 1.05 -11.11
CA ARG A 21 -6.36 1.17 -11.23
C ARG A 21 -5.95 2.50 -11.86
N GLU A 22 -6.56 2.86 -12.98
CA GLU A 22 -6.28 4.12 -13.66
C GLU A 22 -6.63 5.32 -12.76
N ALA A 23 -7.82 5.30 -12.15
CA ALA A 23 -8.26 6.39 -11.29
C ALA A 23 -7.34 6.60 -10.06
N VAL A 24 -6.84 5.53 -9.45
CA VAL A 24 -5.91 5.67 -8.33
C VAL A 24 -4.54 6.14 -8.78
N TRP A 25 -4.08 5.74 -9.96
CA TRP A 25 -2.82 6.24 -10.50
C TRP A 25 -2.87 7.72 -10.86
N ASP A 26 -4.00 8.23 -11.36
CA ASP A 26 -4.22 9.66 -11.56
C ASP A 26 -4.10 10.43 -10.23
N ILE A 27 -4.64 9.89 -9.14
CA ILE A 27 -4.52 10.47 -7.80
C ILE A 27 -3.06 10.51 -7.36
N ILE A 28 -2.32 9.39 -7.52
CA ILE A 28 -0.92 9.31 -7.11
C ILE A 28 -0.05 10.25 -7.96
N ALA A 29 -0.26 10.28 -9.27
CA ALA A 29 0.48 11.17 -10.17
C ALA A 29 0.27 12.66 -9.82
N ALA A 30 -0.91 13.02 -9.27
CA ALA A 30 -1.21 14.36 -8.78
C ALA A 30 -0.60 14.65 -7.40
N THR A 31 -0.13 13.64 -6.67
CA THR A 31 0.45 13.77 -5.34
C THR A 31 1.96 13.91 -5.48
N ARG A 32 2.53 14.97 -4.86
CA ARG A 32 3.99 15.11 -4.84
C ARG A 32 4.60 14.09 -3.89
N PRO A 33 5.64 13.33 -4.32
CA PRO A 33 6.39 12.48 -3.40
C PRO A 33 7.00 13.31 -2.27
N VAL A 34 7.08 12.75 -1.07
CA VAL A 34 7.88 13.32 0.00
C VAL A 34 9.33 13.32 -0.44
N HIS A 35 9.99 14.46 -0.29
CA HIS A 35 11.37 14.59 -0.68
C HIS A 35 12.29 13.97 0.38
N ILE A 36 13.08 12.99 -0.03
CA ILE A 36 14.21 12.46 0.74
C ILE A 36 15.50 12.66 -0.06
N ASP A 37 16.64 12.70 0.63
CA ASP A 37 17.92 12.88 -0.04
C ASP A 37 18.15 11.81 -1.12
N PRO A 38 18.76 12.17 -2.26
CA PRO A 38 19.01 11.24 -3.36
C PRO A 38 19.84 10.01 -2.93
N ILE A 39 19.41 8.83 -3.37
CA ILE A 39 20.15 7.58 -3.23
C ILE A 39 21.04 7.41 -4.47
N THR A 40 22.22 8.02 -4.39
CA THR A 40 23.16 8.07 -5.52
C THR A 40 23.85 6.72 -5.75
N PRO A 41 24.48 6.50 -6.93
CA PRO A 41 25.28 5.28 -7.17
C PRO A 41 26.39 5.05 -6.14
N SER A 42 27.00 6.11 -5.54
CA SER A 42 27.96 5.95 -4.46
C SER A 42 27.32 5.37 -3.20
N VAL A 43 26.15 5.86 -2.80
CA VAL A 43 25.37 5.34 -1.66
C VAL A 43 25.00 3.88 -1.88
N LEU A 44 24.57 3.51 -3.09
CA LEU A 44 24.27 2.11 -3.42
C LEU A 44 25.51 1.22 -3.26
N THR A 45 26.66 1.67 -3.77
CA THR A 45 27.93 0.93 -3.62
C THR A 45 28.33 0.80 -2.15
N GLU A 46 28.28 1.87 -1.37
CA GLU A 46 28.61 1.90 0.06
C GLU A 46 27.70 0.99 0.90
N THR A 47 26.44 0.89 0.50
CA THR A 47 25.44 0.02 1.15
C THR A 47 25.48 -1.43 0.64
N GLY A 48 26.35 -1.74 -0.31
CA GLY A 48 26.54 -3.09 -0.85
C GLY A 48 25.50 -3.50 -1.89
N ILE A 49 24.89 -2.53 -2.57
CA ILE A 49 23.93 -2.75 -3.65
C ILE A 49 24.68 -2.78 -4.99
N ASP A 50 24.84 -3.97 -5.55
CA ASP A 50 25.32 -4.16 -6.91
C ASP A 50 24.20 -3.97 -7.97
N ALA A 51 24.53 -4.20 -9.24
CA ALA A 51 23.58 -4.02 -10.34
C ALA A 51 22.39 -4.98 -10.25
N ASP A 52 22.60 -6.22 -9.81
CA ASP A 52 21.56 -7.22 -9.68
C ASP A 52 20.62 -6.88 -8.52
N ALA A 53 21.16 -6.53 -7.35
CA ALA A 53 20.41 -6.06 -6.20
C ALA A 53 19.60 -4.79 -6.54
N ARG A 54 20.20 -3.84 -7.27
CA ARG A 54 19.50 -2.64 -7.75
C ARG A 54 18.29 -2.99 -8.63
N SER A 55 18.47 -3.95 -9.55
CA SER A 55 17.38 -4.42 -10.41
C SER A 55 16.24 -5.03 -9.59
N VAL A 56 16.55 -5.84 -8.58
CA VAL A 56 15.57 -6.44 -7.67
C VAL A 56 14.85 -5.36 -6.85
N ILE A 57 15.57 -4.39 -6.28
CA ILE A 57 14.98 -3.27 -5.52
C ILE A 57 14.03 -2.44 -6.41
N SER A 58 14.43 -2.09 -7.63
CA SER A 58 13.58 -1.38 -8.58
C SER A 58 12.31 -2.19 -8.93
N GLY A 59 12.46 -3.49 -9.17
CA GLY A 59 11.33 -4.40 -9.40
C GLY A 59 10.37 -4.49 -8.21
N MET A 60 10.90 -4.49 -6.99
CA MET A 60 10.12 -4.45 -5.75
C MET A 60 9.33 -3.13 -5.67
N LEU A 61 9.97 -1.98 -5.82
CA LEU A 61 9.32 -0.69 -5.78
C LEU A 61 8.22 -0.58 -6.83
N ILE A 62 8.49 -0.99 -8.06
CA ILE A 62 7.47 -1.04 -9.12
C ILE A 62 6.26 -1.88 -8.70
N SER A 63 6.49 -3.04 -8.09
CA SER A 63 5.41 -3.93 -7.63
C SER A 63 4.61 -3.28 -6.50
N TYR A 64 5.27 -2.75 -5.49
CA TYR A 64 4.60 -2.09 -4.35
C TYR A 64 3.87 -0.83 -4.76
N ASN A 65 4.49 0.03 -5.57
CA ASN A 65 3.90 1.28 -6.04
C ASN A 65 2.69 1.08 -6.97
N ARG A 66 2.56 -0.11 -7.57
CA ARG A 66 1.38 -0.49 -8.36
C ARG A 66 0.29 -1.14 -7.53
N MET A 67 0.66 -2.01 -6.58
CA MET A 67 -0.32 -2.82 -5.84
C MET A 67 -0.87 -2.11 -4.62
N ASN A 68 -0.03 -1.40 -3.86
CA ASN A 68 -0.49 -0.73 -2.64
C ASN A 68 -1.61 0.29 -2.90
N PRO A 69 -1.54 1.16 -3.93
CA PRO A 69 -2.65 2.06 -4.23
C PRO A 69 -3.96 1.36 -4.52
N LEU A 70 -3.90 0.27 -5.30
CA LEU A 70 -5.09 -0.53 -5.59
C LEU A 70 -5.63 -1.20 -4.32
N ASN A 71 -4.75 -1.76 -3.49
CA ASN A 71 -5.11 -2.35 -2.21
C ASN A 71 -5.75 -1.31 -1.28
N LEU A 72 -5.26 -0.06 -1.25
CA LEU A 72 -5.85 1.03 -0.47
C LEU A 72 -7.32 1.25 -0.85
N ILE A 73 -7.61 1.35 -2.15
CA ILE A 73 -8.98 1.56 -2.62
C ILE A 73 -9.85 0.34 -2.31
N LEU A 74 -9.37 -0.88 -2.58
CA LEU A 74 -10.13 -2.10 -2.35
C LEU A 74 -10.44 -2.31 -0.86
N THR A 75 -9.43 -2.23 0.01
CA THR A 75 -9.62 -2.46 1.44
C THR A 75 -10.51 -1.39 2.07
N GLY A 76 -10.32 -0.12 1.70
CA GLY A 76 -11.17 0.98 2.13
C GLY A 76 -12.62 0.82 1.69
N SER A 77 -12.84 0.40 0.44
CA SER A 77 -14.20 0.20 -0.10
C SER A 77 -14.91 -0.98 0.56
N ILE A 78 -14.21 -2.10 0.75
CA ILE A 78 -14.74 -3.27 1.47
C ILE A 78 -15.07 -2.89 2.90
N ARG A 79 -14.18 -2.16 3.58
CA ARG A 79 -14.39 -1.70 4.96
C ARG A 79 -15.66 -0.84 5.09
N MET A 80 -15.85 0.11 4.18
CA MET A 80 -17.04 0.95 4.17
C MET A 80 -18.32 0.17 3.87
N PHE A 81 -18.25 -0.73 2.92
CA PHE A 81 -19.37 -1.57 2.52
C PHE A 81 -19.83 -2.48 3.67
N ILE A 82 -18.93 -3.20 4.36
CA ILE A 82 -19.28 -4.13 5.44
C ILE A 82 -19.68 -3.44 6.74
N SER A 83 -19.30 -2.17 6.94
CA SER A 83 -19.69 -1.41 8.14
C SER A 83 -21.18 -1.05 8.20
N GLY A 84 -21.92 -1.30 7.13
CA GLY A 84 -23.31 -0.87 7.02
C GLY A 84 -23.51 0.64 7.01
N ALA A 85 -22.44 1.44 6.87
CA ALA A 85 -22.52 2.89 6.85
C ALA A 85 -23.45 3.39 5.74
N SER A 86 -24.17 4.45 6.01
CA SER A 86 -24.91 5.18 4.96
C SER A 86 -23.88 5.78 4.00
N LEU A 87 -23.88 5.30 2.75
CA LEU A 87 -23.01 5.81 1.71
C LEU A 87 -23.71 6.99 1.02
N PRO A 88 -23.07 8.16 0.94
CA PRO A 88 -23.64 9.30 0.21
C PRO A 88 -23.80 8.93 -1.27
N GLU A 89 -24.84 9.39 -1.91
CA GLU A 89 -24.94 9.27 -3.37
C GLU A 89 -23.77 10.02 -4.03
N THR A 90 -22.98 9.31 -4.79
CA THR A 90 -21.90 9.89 -5.60
C THR A 90 -22.22 9.69 -7.07
N ALA A 91 -21.83 10.65 -7.90
CA ALA A 91 -21.91 10.48 -9.34
C ALA A 91 -21.05 9.29 -9.77
N GLN A 92 -21.70 8.23 -10.26
CA GLN A 92 -20.98 7.06 -10.78
C GLN A 92 -20.25 7.46 -12.07
N ARG A 93 -18.94 7.34 -12.07
CA ARG A 93 -18.15 7.49 -13.31
C ARG A 93 -18.50 6.34 -14.25
N ALA A 94 -18.71 6.65 -15.52
CA ALA A 94 -18.75 5.59 -16.52
C ALA A 94 -17.38 4.90 -16.53
N PRO A 95 -17.32 3.56 -16.34
CA PRO A 95 -16.03 2.86 -16.35
C PRO A 95 -15.36 3.07 -17.71
N LYS A 96 -14.22 3.74 -17.70
CA LYS A 96 -13.37 3.87 -18.88
C LYS A 96 -12.70 2.50 -19.09
N GLN A 97 -13.02 1.84 -20.19
CA GLN A 97 -12.42 0.55 -20.49
C GLN A 97 -10.91 0.73 -20.74
N VAL A 98 -10.11 0.09 -19.93
CA VAL A 98 -8.65 0.16 -20.04
C VAL A 98 -8.17 -1.01 -20.88
N SER A 99 -7.47 -0.69 -21.95
CA SER A 99 -7.02 -1.67 -22.95
C SER A 99 -5.69 -2.36 -22.60
N SER A 100 -4.99 -1.91 -21.55
CA SER A 100 -3.68 -2.47 -21.19
C SER A 100 -3.81 -3.53 -20.09
N PRO A 101 -3.35 -4.77 -20.31
CA PRO A 101 -3.28 -5.76 -19.25
C PRO A 101 -2.32 -5.28 -18.15
N PRO A 102 -2.55 -5.66 -16.89
CA PRO A 102 -1.58 -5.41 -15.84
C PRO A 102 -0.25 -6.10 -16.21
N PRO A 103 0.90 -5.48 -15.93
CA PRO A 103 2.18 -6.14 -16.12
C PRO A 103 2.25 -7.40 -15.27
N ALA A 104 2.97 -8.41 -15.75
CA ALA A 104 3.18 -9.64 -15.00
C ALA A 104 3.75 -9.33 -13.60
N PRO A 105 3.28 -10.02 -12.56
CA PRO A 105 3.82 -9.83 -11.22
C PRO A 105 5.31 -10.19 -11.18
N THR A 106 6.12 -9.32 -10.61
CA THR A 106 7.53 -9.63 -10.34
C THR A 106 7.58 -10.64 -9.21
N GLN A 107 8.30 -11.74 -9.40
CA GLN A 107 8.54 -12.69 -8.33
C GLN A 107 9.53 -12.05 -7.34
N LEU A 108 9.04 -11.69 -6.17
CA LEU A 108 9.84 -11.10 -5.12
C LEU A 108 10.50 -12.20 -4.26
N PRO A 109 11.74 -11.99 -3.76
CA PRO A 109 12.33 -12.90 -2.81
C PRO A 109 11.52 -12.92 -1.51
N PRO A 110 11.52 -14.02 -0.74
CA PRO A 110 10.82 -14.05 0.54
C PRO A 110 11.45 -13.05 1.52
N PRO A 111 10.65 -12.19 2.18
CA PRO A 111 11.19 -11.24 3.14
C PRO A 111 11.61 -11.95 4.44
N PRO A 112 12.71 -11.54 5.08
CA PRO A 112 13.14 -12.12 6.36
C PRO A 112 12.10 -11.84 7.45
N LYS A 113 12.10 -12.65 8.51
CA LYS A 113 11.32 -12.34 9.71
C LYS A 113 12.03 -11.24 10.51
N ILE A 114 11.26 -10.38 11.17
CA ILE A 114 11.83 -9.30 12.00
C ILE A 114 12.75 -9.87 13.08
N SER A 115 12.36 -10.97 13.72
CA SER A 115 13.17 -11.65 14.75
C SER A 115 14.51 -12.21 14.27
N GLU A 116 14.71 -12.33 12.97
CA GLU A 116 15.94 -12.80 12.33
C GLU A 116 16.91 -11.67 11.97
N LEU A 117 16.45 -10.41 12.10
CA LEU A 117 17.25 -9.23 11.78
C LEU A 117 18.15 -8.83 12.97
N GLU A 118 19.24 -8.13 12.66
CA GLU A 118 20.09 -7.51 13.68
C GLU A 118 19.29 -6.51 14.54
N PRO A 119 19.53 -6.41 15.86
CA PRO A 119 18.77 -5.54 16.76
C PRO A 119 18.70 -4.08 16.29
N ALA A 120 19.80 -3.53 15.80
CA ALA A 120 19.84 -2.15 15.30
C ALA A 120 18.90 -1.93 14.10
N LEU A 121 18.78 -2.91 13.24
CA LEU A 121 17.88 -2.86 12.08
C LEU A 121 16.41 -3.03 12.51
N GLN A 122 16.14 -3.91 13.48
CA GLN A 122 14.82 -4.02 14.09
C GLN A 122 14.38 -2.68 14.68
N ASP A 123 15.25 -1.99 15.41
CA ASP A 123 14.98 -0.69 16.03
C ASP A 123 14.77 0.42 14.99
N ALA A 124 15.53 0.39 13.90
CA ALA A 124 15.34 1.33 12.79
C ALA A 124 13.95 1.15 12.14
N ILE A 125 13.55 -0.08 11.86
CA ILE A 125 12.23 -0.39 11.30
C ILE A 125 11.12 -0.01 12.28
N ARG A 126 11.26 -0.33 13.57
CA ARG A 126 10.28 0.08 14.59
C ARG A 126 10.08 1.59 14.65
N ARG A 127 11.16 2.38 14.51
CA ARG A 127 11.04 3.85 14.46
C ARG A 127 10.19 4.33 13.29
N LEU A 128 10.34 3.72 12.11
CA LEU A 128 9.51 4.06 10.96
C LEU A 128 8.03 3.66 11.13
N CYS A 129 7.78 2.62 11.93
CA CYS A 129 6.43 2.15 12.22
C CYS A 129 5.78 2.87 13.42
N LYS A 130 6.51 3.76 14.12
CA LYS A 130 6.03 4.38 15.38
C LYS A 130 4.74 5.20 15.21
N THR A 131 4.54 5.79 14.04
CA THR A 131 3.34 6.56 13.70
C THR A 131 2.19 5.68 13.22
N LEU A 132 2.44 4.40 12.93
CA LEU A 132 1.40 3.45 12.57
C LEU A 132 0.69 2.98 13.83
N PRO A 133 -0.66 2.93 13.83
CA PRO A 133 -1.41 2.48 15.01
C PRO A 133 -1.12 1.00 15.28
N ASP A 134 -1.12 0.65 16.57
CA ASP A 134 -1.10 -0.75 17.00
C ASP A 134 -2.48 -1.38 16.74
N VAL A 135 -2.58 -2.10 15.65
CA VAL A 135 -3.82 -2.78 15.22
C VAL A 135 -3.84 -4.23 15.68
N GLY A 136 -3.51 -4.47 16.95
CA GLY A 136 -3.57 -5.80 17.57
C GLY A 136 -2.31 -6.64 17.37
N GLY A 137 -1.17 -6.01 17.24
CA GLY A 137 0.15 -6.59 17.13
C GLY A 137 1.11 -5.70 16.38
N GLU A 138 2.41 -5.91 16.56
CA GLU A 138 3.45 -5.14 15.85
C GLU A 138 3.39 -5.43 14.34
N VAL A 139 2.61 -4.64 13.59
CA VAL A 139 2.51 -4.76 12.15
C VAL A 139 3.73 -4.13 11.50
N THR A 140 4.66 -4.97 11.07
CA THR A 140 5.80 -4.51 10.26
C THR A 140 5.47 -4.60 8.78
N PRO A 141 5.42 -3.46 8.06
CA PRO A 141 5.18 -3.45 6.63
C PRO A 141 6.14 -4.33 5.84
N THR A 142 5.60 -5.14 4.94
CA THR A 142 6.39 -6.10 4.15
C THR A 142 7.45 -5.41 3.29
N LEU A 143 7.21 -4.18 2.83
CA LEU A 143 8.19 -3.39 2.09
C LEU A 143 9.51 -3.21 2.88
N TYR A 144 9.42 -2.84 4.17
CA TYR A 144 10.60 -2.69 5.01
C TYR A 144 11.34 -4.02 5.23
N ARG A 145 10.58 -5.11 5.38
CA ARG A 145 11.15 -6.44 5.49
C ARG A 145 11.86 -6.87 4.20
N HIS A 146 11.33 -6.52 3.03
CA HIS A 146 12.02 -6.79 1.76
C HIS A 146 13.31 -5.98 1.65
N PHE A 147 13.33 -4.69 2.00
CA PHE A 147 14.56 -3.91 2.00
C PHE A 147 15.59 -4.43 3.02
N ALA A 148 15.14 -5.07 4.11
CA ALA A 148 16.02 -5.68 5.11
C ALA A 148 16.81 -6.89 4.58
N ILE A 149 16.54 -7.39 3.37
CA ILE A 149 17.42 -8.33 2.64
C ILE A 149 18.83 -7.70 2.44
N TRP A 150 18.89 -6.37 2.34
CA TRP A 150 20.11 -5.57 2.29
C TRP A 150 20.21 -4.67 3.53
N PRO A 151 20.76 -5.16 4.65
CA PRO A 151 20.68 -4.47 5.94
C PRO A 151 21.21 -3.04 5.93
N ARG A 152 22.36 -2.81 5.28
CA ARG A 152 22.97 -1.48 5.18
C ARG A 152 22.12 -0.51 4.36
N PHE A 153 21.55 -0.98 3.26
CA PHE A 153 20.62 -0.20 2.44
C PHE A 153 19.36 0.16 3.23
N MET A 154 18.76 -0.80 3.94
CA MET A 154 17.58 -0.52 4.77
C MET A 154 17.90 0.46 5.90
N MET A 155 19.10 0.40 6.50
CA MET A 155 19.51 1.38 7.51
C MET A 155 19.64 2.79 6.93
N ASP A 156 20.20 2.95 5.73
CA ASP A 156 20.28 4.24 5.03
C ASP A 156 18.89 4.77 4.69
N VAL A 157 18.03 3.94 4.11
CA VAL A 157 16.62 4.29 3.84
C VAL A 157 15.89 4.70 5.12
N ALA A 158 16.05 3.93 6.22
CA ALA A 158 15.42 4.25 7.49
C ALA A 158 15.89 5.59 8.06
N HIS A 159 17.18 5.91 7.92
CA HIS A 159 17.71 7.20 8.35
C HIS A 159 17.06 8.36 7.57
N ARG A 160 17.02 8.29 6.24
CA ARG A 160 16.42 9.33 5.36
C ARG A 160 14.96 9.54 5.65
N LEU A 161 14.19 8.46 5.82
CA LEU A 161 12.76 8.54 6.12
C LEU A 161 12.51 9.07 7.53
N THR A 162 13.34 8.72 8.52
CA THR A 162 13.17 9.16 9.90
C THR A 162 13.31 10.68 10.04
N VAL A 163 14.14 11.31 9.24
CA VAL A 163 14.28 12.78 9.21
C VAL A 163 12.99 13.46 8.69
N GLN A 164 12.19 12.75 7.90
CA GLN A 164 10.99 13.27 7.22
C GLN A 164 9.67 12.75 7.83
N LEU A 165 9.67 12.17 9.03
CA LEU A 165 8.47 11.53 9.61
C LEU A 165 7.23 12.42 9.61
N ASP A 166 7.36 13.70 10.01
CA ASP A 166 6.24 14.64 10.06
C ASP A 166 5.67 14.92 8.65
N GLU A 167 6.52 14.93 7.64
CA GLU A 167 6.10 15.14 6.26
C GLU A 167 5.46 13.86 5.68
N LEU A 168 6.02 12.70 6.01
CA LEU A 168 5.44 11.39 5.67
C LEU A 168 4.04 11.24 6.26
N ASP A 169 3.82 11.63 7.51
CA ASP A 169 2.52 11.56 8.16
C ASP A 169 1.51 12.49 7.50
N ARG A 170 1.92 13.75 7.20
CA ARG A 170 1.05 14.69 6.47
C ARG A 170 0.71 14.20 5.06
N ALA A 171 1.68 13.65 4.34
CA ALA A 171 1.46 13.10 3.01
C ALA A 171 0.57 11.84 3.06
N THR A 172 0.75 10.98 4.05
CA THR A 172 -0.10 9.81 4.30
C THR A 172 -1.55 10.20 4.55
N TYR A 173 -1.77 11.22 5.38
CA TYR A 173 -3.12 11.76 5.61
C TYR A 173 -3.72 12.35 4.32
N ALA A 174 -2.95 13.15 3.58
CA ALA A 174 -3.39 13.75 2.32
C ALA A 174 -3.76 12.66 1.27
N MET A 175 -2.99 11.58 1.19
CA MET A 175 -3.27 10.43 0.33
C MET A 175 -4.61 9.77 0.70
N ASN A 176 -4.86 9.54 1.99
CA ASN A 176 -6.15 9.01 2.46
C ASN A 176 -7.33 9.91 2.04
N VAL A 177 -7.18 11.22 2.22
CA VAL A 177 -8.22 12.20 1.85
C VAL A 177 -8.46 12.17 0.33
N ALA A 178 -7.40 12.16 -0.47
CA ALA A 178 -7.50 12.14 -1.93
C ALA A 178 -8.15 10.86 -2.48
N CYS A 179 -7.91 9.71 -1.83
CA CYS A 179 -8.49 8.42 -2.23
C CYS A 179 -9.95 8.23 -1.78
N LYS A 180 -10.43 9.00 -0.80
CA LYS A 180 -11.76 8.82 -0.20
C LYS A 180 -12.92 8.85 -1.22
N PRO A 181 -12.99 9.75 -2.22
CA PRO A 181 -14.05 9.74 -3.22
C PRO A 181 -14.11 8.43 -4.02
N LEU A 182 -12.96 7.90 -4.41
CA LEU A 182 -12.87 6.65 -5.17
C LEU A 182 -13.25 5.43 -4.31
N ILE A 183 -12.84 5.42 -3.04
CA ILE A 183 -13.25 4.41 -2.05
C ILE A 183 -14.77 4.39 -1.90
N LEU A 184 -15.40 5.56 -1.76
CA LEU A 184 -16.86 5.69 -1.64
C LEU A 184 -17.57 5.19 -2.90
N GLU A 185 -17.11 5.58 -4.07
CA GLU A 185 -17.70 5.15 -5.34
C GLU A 185 -17.65 3.62 -5.49
N LEU A 186 -16.49 2.99 -5.22
CA LEU A 186 -16.37 1.54 -5.31
C LEU A 186 -17.21 0.82 -4.23
N ALA A 187 -17.30 1.37 -3.02
CA ALA A 187 -18.15 0.84 -1.96
C ALA A 187 -19.64 0.85 -2.34
N GLN A 188 -20.11 1.92 -2.99
CA GLN A 188 -21.50 2.00 -3.50
C GLN A 188 -21.77 0.97 -4.59
N ARG A 189 -20.85 0.79 -5.53
CA ARG A 189 -20.96 -0.22 -6.58
C ARG A 189 -20.99 -1.63 -5.98
N ALA A 190 -20.13 -1.90 -5.00
CA ALA A 190 -20.12 -3.17 -4.28
C ALA A 190 -21.45 -3.43 -3.57
N LYS A 191 -21.98 -2.42 -2.85
CA LYS A 191 -23.26 -2.52 -2.14
C LYS A 191 -24.43 -2.81 -3.08
N ALA A 192 -24.41 -2.25 -4.28
CA ALA A 192 -25.47 -2.48 -5.27
C ALA A 192 -25.47 -3.91 -5.87
N ARG A 193 -24.37 -4.65 -5.75
CA ARG A 193 -24.19 -6.00 -6.30
C ARG A 193 -24.37 -7.11 -5.29
N LEU A 194 -24.21 -6.82 -4.00
CA LEU A 194 -24.17 -7.86 -2.98
C LEU A 194 -25.42 -7.93 -2.13
N VAL A 195 -25.77 -9.20 -1.91
CA VAL A 195 -26.67 -9.67 -0.86
C VAL A 195 -25.86 -9.85 0.43
N ASP A 196 -26.51 -10.24 1.50
CA ASP A 196 -25.94 -10.44 2.83
C ASP A 196 -24.62 -11.24 2.84
N PRO A 197 -23.69 -10.92 3.75
CA PRO A 197 -22.46 -11.69 3.91
C PRO A 197 -22.73 -13.14 4.31
N PRO A 198 -21.77 -14.06 4.07
CA PRO A 198 -21.90 -15.43 4.52
C PRO A 198 -22.19 -15.51 6.03
N PRO A 199 -23.15 -16.32 6.48
CA PRO A 199 -23.62 -16.33 7.87
C PRO A 199 -22.55 -16.75 8.90
N THR A 200 -21.44 -17.33 8.45
CA THR A 200 -20.30 -17.75 9.31
C THR A 200 -19.16 -16.73 9.34
N THR A 201 -19.36 -15.53 8.79
CA THR A 201 -18.29 -14.55 8.67
C THR A 201 -18.12 -13.77 9.98
N ASP A 202 -16.91 -13.79 10.57
CA ASP A 202 -16.52 -12.85 11.62
C ASP A 202 -16.23 -11.48 11.00
N LEU A 203 -17.27 -10.66 10.92
CA LEU A 203 -17.14 -9.30 10.37
C LEU A 203 -16.34 -8.38 11.31
N SER A 204 -16.33 -8.63 12.64
CA SER A 204 -15.63 -7.78 13.59
C SER A 204 -14.10 -7.92 13.43
N GLY A 205 -13.62 -9.15 13.35
CA GLY A 205 -12.21 -9.43 13.07
C GLY A 205 -11.78 -8.91 11.71
N LEU A 206 -12.61 -9.06 10.67
CA LEU A 206 -12.35 -8.52 9.35
C LEU A 206 -12.25 -6.98 9.36
N ILE A 207 -13.17 -6.31 10.04
CA ILE A 207 -13.16 -4.84 10.20
C ILE A 207 -11.86 -4.38 10.84
N THR A 208 -11.42 -5.03 11.91
CA THR A 208 -10.15 -4.72 12.60
C THR A 208 -8.95 -4.83 11.64
N VAL A 209 -8.88 -5.88 10.85
CA VAL A 209 -7.82 -6.07 9.86
C VAL A 209 -7.86 -4.99 8.78
N LEU A 210 -9.05 -4.66 8.26
CA LEU A 210 -9.21 -3.63 7.23
C LEU A 210 -8.91 -2.23 7.77
N ASP A 211 -9.24 -1.94 9.03
CA ASP A 211 -8.86 -0.68 9.70
C ASP A 211 -7.33 -0.57 9.78
N GLY A 212 -6.64 -1.66 10.13
CA GLY A 212 -5.17 -1.71 10.10
C GLY A 212 -4.59 -1.41 8.72
N PHE A 213 -5.13 -2.00 7.68
CA PHE A 213 -4.71 -1.71 6.30
C PHE A 213 -4.97 -0.25 5.91
N GLY A 214 -6.05 0.36 6.38
CA GLY A 214 -6.37 1.76 6.14
C GLY A 214 -5.32 2.75 6.67
N TYR A 215 -4.48 2.34 7.61
CA TYR A 215 -3.35 3.14 8.12
C TYR A 215 -2.03 2.76 7.45
N VAL A 216 -1.75 1.47 7.30
CA VAL A 216 -0.46 0.97 6.82
C VAL A 216 -0.29 1.19 5.32
N ILE A 217 -1.32 0.93 4.52
CA ILE A 217 -1.18 1.00 3.05
C ILE A 217 -0.93 2.42 2.53
N PRO A 218 -1.64 3.47 2.98
CA PRO A 218 -1.34 4.84 2.53
C PRO A 218 0.09 5.26 2.85
N HIS A 219 0.59 4.89 4.05
CA HIS A 219 1.98 5.13 4.43
C HIS A 219 2.94 4.45 3.45
N LEU A 220 2.68 3.19 3.08
CA LEU A 220 3.53 2.46 2.12
C LEU A 220 3.47 3.04 0.70
N VAL A 221 2.35 3.59 0.28
CA VAL A 221 2.24 4.31 -1.00
C VAL A 221 3.16 5.53 -1.00
N VAL A 222 3.11 6.32 0.07
CA VAL A 222 3.92 7.53 0.21
C VAL A 222 5.41 7.18 0.30
N VAL A 223 5.78 6.24 1.15
CA VAL A 223 7.18 5.78 1.31
C VAL A 223 7.73 5.17 0.03
N GLY A 224 6.98 4.29 -0.62
CA GLY A 224 7.40 3.66 -1.87
C GLY A 224 7.65 4.70 -2.97
N SER A 225 6.78 5.71 -3.09
CA SER A 225 6.94 6.82 -4.05
C SER A 225 8.15 7.70 -3.71
N ALA A 226 8.40 7.97 -2.42
CA ALA A 226 9.55 8.77 -1.98
C ALA A 226 10.89 8.07 -2.30
N ILE A 227 10.99 6.77 -2.03
CA ILE A 227 12.20 5.99 -2.31
C ILE A 227 12.42 5.86 -3.82
N ASP A 228 11.37 5.59 -4.59
CA ASP A 228 11.44 5.46 -6.05
C ASP A 228 11.93 6.77 -6.70
N ALA A 229 11.42 7.91 -6.22
CA ALA A 229 11.85 9.23 -6.69
C ALA A 229 13.28 9.58 -6.28
N ALA A 230 13.82 9.00 -5.20
CA ALA A 230 15.19 9.26 -4.72
C ALA A 230 16.24 8.34 -5.38
N LEU A 231 15.84 7.22 -5.98
CA LEU A 231 16.73 6.30 -6.69
C LEU A 231 17.16 6.86 -8.05
N LEU A 232 18.33 7.44 -8.11
CA LEU A 232 18.93 8.03 -9.32
C LEU A 232 19.67 6.98 -10.18
#